data_1eed8f09921d444066771a53921ef41a
#
_entry.id   1eed8f09921d444066771a53921ef41a
#
_cell.length_a   1.000
_cell.length_b   1.000
_cell.length_c   1.000
_cell.angle_alpha   90.00
_cell.angle_beta   90.00
_cell.angle_gamma   90.00
#
_symmetry.space_group_name_H-M   'P 1'
#
loop_
_entity.id
_entity.type
_entity.pdbx_description
1 polymer ?
#
loop_
_entity_poly.entity_id
_entity_poly.type
_entity_poly.pdbx_seq_one_letter_code
_entity_poly.pdbx_strand_id
1 'polypeptide(L)'
;MRPWTRLPILASLTLSLLFATVEAHEARADVRAEASTGADAIAVRVQAFYDGTRTYQARFEQVYHIEAYNRKKRSAGQVTFQRPGRMNWKYDEPNGNRVVSDGQTLTIYEKDKSQVVEQPLGASQYPAVLSFLVGKGNLREMFNLRKLDEKRMNFEGGYVLEGTPKQATSAYTKVIMYIDADTAQVRRMLVIDAQRNRNLFTFSNPTVNVAVPAATFAFTAPPGTQVVRP
;
A
#
# COMPACT_ATOMS: atom_id res chain seq x y z
N MET A 1 21.21 -88.45 -12.61
CA MET A 1 21.65 -87.30 -13.41
C MET A 1 20.44 -86.45 -13.74
N ARG A 2 20.24 -85.32 -13.06
CA ARG A 2 19.19 -84.34 -13.36
C ARG A 2 19.87 -82.99 -13.35
N PRO A 3 19.67 -82.14 -14.38
CA PRO A 3 20.24 -80.81 -14.38
C PRO A 3 19.34 -79.80 -13.62
N TRP A 4 19.99 -78.88 -12.92
CA TRP A 4 19.39 -77.77 -12.19
C TRP A 4 19.04 -76.66 -13.15
N THR A 5 17.78 -76.26 -13.20
CA THR A 5 17.33 -75.07 -13.87
C THR A 5 17.40 -73.89 -12.91
N ARG A 6 18.16 -72.86 -13.28
CA ARG A 6 18.19 -71.55 -12.57
C ARG A 6 17.08 -70.71 -13.08
N LEU A 7 16.24 -70.20 -12.16
CA LEU A 7 15.27 -69.11 -12.37
C LEU A 7 15.98 -67.76 -12.32
N PRO A 8 15.62 -66.79 -13.20
CA PRO A 8 16.18 -65.44 -13.13
C PRO A 8 15.42 -64.61 -12.12
N ILE A 9 16.15 -63.89 -11.26
CA ILE A 9 15.67 -62.80 -10.42
C ILE A 9 15.57 -61.56 -11.30
N LEU A 10 14.36 -61.17 -11.67
CA LEU A 10 14.06 -59.90 -12.32
C LEU A 10 12.72 -59.40 -11.74
N ALA A 11 12.79 -58.59 -10.70
CA ALA A 11 11.74 -57.61 -10.34
C ALA A 11 12.13 -56.86 -9.07
N SER A 12 12.74 -55.70 -9.19
CA SER A 12 12.61 -54.56 -8.22
C SER A 12 13.52 -53.40 -8.63
N LEU A 13 13.20 -52.72 -9.71
CA LEU A 13 13.87 -51.43 -10.05
C LEU A 13 12.95 -50.33 -10.63
N THR A 14 11.64 -50.44 -10.50
CA THR A 14 10.73 -49.47 -11.13
C THR A 14 9.92 -48.63 -10.15
N LEU A 15 10.06 -48.78 -8.81
CA LEU A 15 9.25 -48.01 -7.85
C LEU A 15 9.98 -46.78 -7.26
N SER A 16 11.31 -46.71 -7.37
CA SER A 16 12.08 -45.61 -6.78
C SER A 16 12.08 -44.31 -7.61
N LEU A 17 11.75 -44.34 -8.90
CA LEU A 17 11.75 -43.16 -9.77
C LEU A 17 10.47 -42.30 -9.66
N LEU A 18 9.35 -42.89 -9.25
CA LEU A 18 8.09 -42.14 -9.12
C LEU A 18 8.06 -41.25 -7.89
N PHE A 19 8.67 -41.65 -6.79
CA PHE A 19 8.71 -40.83 -5.57
C PHE A 19 9.63 -39.61 -5.72
N ALA A 20 10.76 -39.74 -6.40
CA ALA A 20 11.69 -38.62 -6.61
C ALA A 20 11.12 -37.53 -7.53
N THR A 21 10.19 -37.85 -8.43
CA THR A 21 9.56 -36.88 -9.32
C THR A 21 8.45 -36.06 -8.63
N VAL A 22 7.77 -36.67 -7.65
CA VAL A 22 6.71 -35.96 -6.87
C VAL A 22 7.36 -34.96 -5.93
N GLU A 23 8.38 -35.35 -5.18
CA GLU A 23 9.09 -34.44 -4.25
C GLU A 23 9.75 -33.26 -4.99
N ALA A 24 10.32 -33.49 -6.19
CA ALA A 24 10.92 -32.45 -6.99
C ALA A 24 9.86 -31.47 -7.57
N HIS A 25 8.64 -31.95 -7.80
CA HIS A 25 7.55 -31.11 -8.29
C HIS A 25 6.96 -30.24 -7.18
N GLU A 26 6.77 -30.80 -5.99
CA GLU A 26 6.32 -30.06 -4.81
C GLU A 26 7.36 -29.02 -4.37
N ALA A 27 8.63 -29.37 -4.28
CA ALA A 27 9.70 -28.43 -3.97
C ALA A 27 9.82 -27.27 -4.97
N ARG A 28 9.61 -27.53 -6.27
CA ARG A 28 9.58 -26.49 -7.30
C ARG A 28 8.33 -25.62 -7.23
N ALA A 29 7.19 -26.19 -6.86
CA ALA A 29 5.95 -25.45 -6.66
C ALA A 29 6.07 -24.52 -5.44
N ASP A 30 6.65 -24.98 -4.34
CA ASP A 30 6.89 -24.19 -3.13
C ASP A 30 7.86 -23.03 -3.38
N VAL A 31 8.99 -23.28 -4.04
CA VAL A 31 9.96 -22.23 -4.42
C VAL A 31 9.33 -21.20 -5.35
N ARG A 32 8.49 -21.64 -6.30
CA ARG A 32 7.79 -20.72 -7.21
C ARG A 32 6.69 -19.92 -6.50
N ALA A 33 5.97 -20.54 -5.56
CA ALA A 33 4.98 -19.87 -4.73
C ALA A 33 5.65 -18.84 -3.80
N GLU A 34 6.77 -19.20 -3.19
CA GLU A 34 7.53 -18.29 -2.32
C GLU A 34 8.15 -17.12 -3.11
N ALA A 35 8.67 -17.39 -4.31
CA ALA A 35 9.13 -16.35 -5.24
C ALA A 35 7.99 -15.42 -5.68
N SER A 36 6.77 -15.93 -5.87
CA SER A 36 5.59 -15.14 -6.27
C SER A 36 5.00 -14.32 -5.12
N THR A 37 5.31 -14.65 -3.87
CA THR A 37 4.86 -13.97 -2.65
C THR A 37 5.98 -13.22 -1.93
N GLY A 38 7.17 -13.15 -2.51
CA GLY A 38 8.27 -12.33 -2.02
C GLY A 38 7.93 -10.83 -2.03
N ALA A 39 8.61 -10.03 -1.22
CA ALA A 39 8.34 -8.60 -1.10
C ALA A 39 8.33 -7.87 -2.45
N ASP A 40 9.30 -8.17 -3.32
CA ASP A 40 9.41 -7.56 -4.65
C ASP A 40 8.25 -7.97 -5.58
N ALA A 41 7.87 -9.25 -5.57
CA ALA A 41 6.76 -9.73 -6.39
C ALA A 41 5.43 -9.10 -5.97
N ILE A 42 5.19 -8.96 -4.67
CA ILE A 42 4.01 -8.26 -4.13
C ILE A 42 4.04 -6.79 -4.55
N ALA A 43 5.19 -6.12 -4.42
CA ALA A 43 5.34 -4.71 -4.81
C ALA A 43 5.08 -4.48 -6.30
N VAL A 44 5.52 -5.40 -7.18
CA VAL A 44 5.23 -5.37 -8.62
C VAL A 44 3.73 -5.46 -8.87
N ARG A 45 3.02 -6.35 -8.19
CA ARG A 45 1.55 -6.47 -8.31
C ARG A 45 0.82 -5.21 -7.84
N VAL A 46 1.23 -4.66 -6.69
CA VAL A 46 0.67 -3.40 -6.17
C VAL A 46 0.92 -2.27 -7.16
N GLN A 47 2.15 -2.13 -7.66
CA GLN A 47 2.50 -1.09 -8.63
C GLN A 47 1.66 -1.24 -9.90
N ALA A 48 1.55 -2.45 -10.45
CA ALA A 48 0.75 -2.72 -11.65
C ALA A 48 -0.74 -2.37 -11.46
N PHE A 49 -1.32 -2.67 -10.29
CA PHE A 49 -2.69 -2.26 -9.97
C PHE A 49 -2.85 -0.74 -10.03
N TYR A 50 -1.99 0.01 -9.32
CA TYR A 50 -2.09 1.47 -9.32
C TYR A 50 -1.70 2.09 -10.66
N ASP A 51 -0.80 1.49 -11.44
CA ASP A 51 -0.46 1.95 -12.80
C ASP A 51 -1.63 1.80 -13.77
N GLY A 52 -2.43 0.76 -13.64
CA GLY A 52 -3.69 0.56 -14.38
C GLY A 52 -4.87 1.40 -13.87
N THR A 53 -4.72 2.08 -12.73
CA THR A 53 -5.79 2.84 -12.09
C THR A 53 -5.71 4.32 -12.46
N ARG A 54 -6.67 4.82 -13.25
CA ARG A 54 -6.79 6.25 -13.60
C ARG A 54 -7.46 7.06 -12.50
N THR A 55 -8.51 6.50 -11.90
CA THR A 55 -9.24 7.11 -10.79
C THR A 55 -9.46 6.08 -9.68
N TYR A 56 -9.39 6.52 -8.45
CA TYR A 56 -9.65 5.72 -7.26
C TYR A 56 -10.45 6.55 -6.27
N GLN A 57 -11.53 5.98 -5.74
CA GLN A 57 -12.31 6.60 -4.66
C GLN A 57 -12.52 5.56 -3.55
N ALA A 58 -12.46 5.99 -2.30
CA ALA A 58 -12.75 5.14 -1.15
C ALA A 58 -13.20 5.97 0.04
N ARG A 59 -13.91 5.35 0.97
CA ARG A 59 -13.99 5.82 2.34
C ARG A 59 -12.67 5.55 3.02
N PHE A 60 -12.24 6.44 3.92
CA PHE A 60 -11.12 6.17 4.80
C PHE A 60 -11.48 6.41 6.26
N GLU A 61 -10.85 5.63 7.12
CA GLU A 61 -10.72 5.89 8.55
C GLU A 61 -9.26 6.14 8.86
N GLN A 62 -8.99 7.12 9.71
CA GLN A 62 -7.65 7.49 10.14
C GLN A 62 -7.57 7.41 11.66
N VAL A 63 -6.53 6.77 12.16
CA VAL A 63 -6.15 6.78 13.58
C VAL A 63 -4.75 7.34 13.68
N TYR A 64 -4.64 8.55 14.19
CA TYR A 64 -3.36 9.19 14.47
C TYR A 64 -3.03 9.03 15.96
N HIS A 65 -1.97 8.28 16.25
CA HIS A 65 -1.45 8.09 17.60
C HIS A 65 -0.21 8.95 17.80
N ILE A 66 -0.30 9.90 18.73
CA ILE A 66 0.80 10.77 19.16
C ILE A 66 1.54 10.07 20.29
N GLU A 67 2.72 9.54 20.01
CA GLU A 67 3.48 8.70 20.94
C GLU A 67 3.82 9.43 22.22
N ALA A 68 4.32 10.68 22.12
CA ALA A 68 4.75 11.48 23.28
C ALA A 68 3.64 11.67 24.33
N TYR A 69 2.40 11.73 23.93
CA TYR A 69 1.25 11.99 24.81
C TYR A 69 0.34 10.76 24.99
N ASN A 70 0.67 9.64 24.37
CA ASN A 70 -0.18 8.45 24.29
C ASN A 70 -1.65 8.78 23.89
N ARG A 71 -1.83 9.76 22.99
CA ARG A 71 -3.14 10.24 22.56
C ARG A 71 -3.46 9.70 21.17
N LYS A 72 -4.72 9.28 20.97
CA LYS A 72 -5.24 8.87 19.68
C LYS A 72 -6.29 9.86 19.20
N LYS A 73 -6.11 10.37 17.98
CA LYS A 73 -7.09 11.17 17.27
C LYS A 73 -7.69 10.31 16.15
N ARG A 74 -9.02 10.22 16.08
CA ARG A 74 -9.74 9.50 15.03
C ARG A 74 -10.39 10.49 14.09
N SER A 75 -10.36 10.18 12.81
CA SER A 75 -11.02 10.95 11.75
C SER A 75 -11.48 9.97 10.67
N ALA A 76 -12.47 10.37 9.90
CA ALA A 76 -12.93 9.62 8.74
C ALA A 76 -13.23 10.59 7.60
N GLY A 77 -13.44 10.05 6.40
CA GLY A 77 -13.76 10.87 5.26
C GLY A 77 -13.80 10.09 3.96
N GLN A 78 -13.71 10.81 2.88
CA GLN A 78 -13.60 10.27 1.53
C GLN A 78 -12.28 10.70 0.91
N VAL A 79 -11.66 9.79 0.17
CA VAL A 79 -10.50 10.08 -0.65
C VAL A 79 -10.83 9.83 -2.11
N THR A 80 -10.36 10.72 -2.97
CA THR A 80 -10.45 10.58 -4.43
C THR A 80 -9.09 10.88 -5.01
N PHE A 81 -8.59 9.97 -5.84
CA PHE A 81 -7.38 10.17 -6.64
C PHE A 81 -7.73 10.14 -8.11
N GLN A 82 -7.02 10.96 -8.89
CA GLN A 82 -7.02 10.92 -10.35
C GLN A 82 -5.61 11.17 -10.87
N ARG A 83 -5.10 10.23 -11.63
CA ARG A 83 -3.77 10.39 -12.27
C ARG A 83 -3.83 11.37 -13.43
N PRO A 84 -2.75 12.16 -13.65
CA PRO A 84 -1.57 12.27 -12.77
C PRO A 84 -1.78 13.31 -11.65
N GLY A 85 -1.42 12.95 -10.41
CA GLY A 85 -1.18 13.90 -9.32
C GLY A 85 -2.40 14.60 -8.71
N ARG A 86 -3.63 14.37 -9.20
CA ARG A 86 -4.83 14.96 -8.62
C ARG A 86 -5.31 14.15 -7.43
N MET A 87 -5.68 14.81 -6.35
CA MET A 87 -6.22 14.16 -5.17
C MET A 87 -7.16 15.08 -4.39
N ASN A 88 -8.07 14.48 -3.64
CA ASN A 88 -8.94 15.15 -2.71
C ASN A 88 -9.19 14.23 -1.50
N TRP A 89 -8.68 14.63 -0.35
CA TRP A 89 -9.03 14.07 0.95
C TRP A 89 -10.05 15.00 1.60
N LYS A 90 -11.27 14.53 1.74
CA LYS A 90 -12.36 15.24 2.39
C LYS A 90 -12.65 14.58 3.72
N TYR A 91 -12.25 15.24 4.81
CA TYR A 91 -12.56 14.80 6.15
C TYR A 91 -14.01 15.14 6.50
N ASP A 92 -14.68 14.22 7.18
CA ASP A 92 -16.02 14.42 7.69
C ASP A 92 -15.99 15.36 8.91
N GLU A 93 -17.15 15.94 9.23
CA GLU A 93 -17.32 16.70 10.46
C GLU A 93 -17.13 15.81 11.72
N PRO A 94 -16.66 16.33 12.83
CA PRO A 94 -16.34 17.76 13.08
C PRO A 94 -14.98 18.20 12.52
N ASN A 95 -14.14 17.31 12.01
CA ASN A 95 -12.80 17.64 11.51
C ASN A 95 -12.87 18.65 10.36
N GLY A 96 -13.65 18.36 9.32
CA GLY A 96 -13.92 19.23 8.18
C GLY A 96 -12.72 19.66 7.34
N ASN A 97 -11.52 19.13 7.61
CA ASN A 97 -10.30 19.45 6.87
C ASN A 97 -10.37 18.98 5.42
N ARG A 98 -9.56 19.59 4.57
CA ARG A 98 -9.42 19.22 3.16
C ARG A 98 -7.94 19.20 2.77
N VAL A 99 -7.57 18.19 1.98
CA VAL A 99 -6.27 18.16 1.31
C VAL A 99 -6.56 17.92 -0.17
N VAL A 100 -6.29 18.91 -0.99
CA VAL A 100 -6.66 18.89 -2.42
C VAL A 100 -5.43 19.16 -3.26
N SER A 101 -5.27 18.44 -4.37
CA SER A 101 -4.31 18.78 -5.39
C SER A 101 -4.96 18.73 -6.77
N ASP A 102 -4.69 19.74 -7.58
CA ASP A 102 -5.04 19.81 -9.01
C ASP A 102 -4.01 19.10 -9.92
N GLY A 103 -2.93 18.55 -9.33
CA GLY A 103 -1.80 17.94 -10.02
C GLY A 103 -0.54 18.79 -10.03
N GLN A 104 -0.63 20.07 -9.72
CA GLN A 104 0.48 21.03 -9.64
C GLN A 104 0.62 21.63 -8.25
N THR A 105 -0.47 22.11 -7.68
CA THR A 105 -0.57 22.75 -6.37
C THR A 105 -1.21 21.80 -5.39
N LEU A 106 -0.67 21.76 -4.18
CA LEU A 106 -1.28 21.13 -3.02
C LEU A 106 -1.86 22.22 -2.11
N THR A 107 -3.15 22.10 -1.82
CA THR A 107 -3.90 22.96 -0.91
C THR A 107 -4.31 22.16 0.32
N ILE A 108 -3.88 22.59 1.50
CA ILE A 108 -4.21 21.97 2.78
C ILE A 108 -5.05 22.97 3.58
N TYR A 109 -6.32 22.66 3.79
CA TYR A 109 -7.22 23.44 4.62
C TYR A 109 -7.36 22.81 6.00
N GLU A 110 -7.03 23.58 7.03
CA GLU A 110 -7.20 23.22 8.44
C GLU A 110 -8.36 24.05 9.01
N LYS A 111 -9.52 23.43 9.16
CA LYS A 111 -10.75 24.10 9.58
C LYS A 111 -10.63 24.77 10.95
N ASP A 112 -10.08 24.03 11.93
CA ASP A 112 -9.94 24.52 13.31
C ASP A 112 -9.02 25.75 13.43
N LYS A 113 -8.12 25.95 12.45
CA LYS A 113 -7.22 27.10 12.40
C LYS A 113 -7.70 28.19 11.45
N SER A 114 -8.78 27.94 10.71
CA SER A 114 -9.22 28.78 9.59
C SER A 114 -8.05 29.15 8.66
N GLN A 115 -7.25 28.16 8.31
CA GLN A 115 -6.01 28.35 7.55
C GLN A 115 -5.95 27.45 6.33
N VAL A 116 -5.42 28.00 5.25
CA VAL A 116 -5.04 27.25 4.04
C VAL A 116 -3.54 27.39 3.83
N VAL A 117 -2.85 26.29 3.61
CA VAL A 117 -1.47 26.24 3.13
C VAL A 117 -1.50 25.82 1.67
N GLU A 118 -0.95 26.67 0.79
CA GLU A 118 -0.78 26.37 -0.65
C GLU A 118 0.71 26.24 -0.95
N GLN A 119 1.08 25.15 -1.59
CA GLN A 119 2.48 24.89 -1.98
C GLN A 119 2.54 24.04 -3.25
N PRO A 120 3.65 24.09 -4.01
CA PRO A 120 3.86 23.19 -5.14
C PRO A 120 3.77 21.72 -4.67
N LEU A 121 3.04 20.88 -5.40
CA LEU A 121 2.87 19.46 -5.06
C LEU A 121 4.22 18.73 -4.93
N GLY A 122 5.19 19.08 -5.75
CA GLY A 122 6.53 18.48 -5.74
C GLY A 122 7.39 18.87 -4.53
N ALA A 123 7.12 20.01 -3.89
CA ALA A 123 7.82 20.49 -2.70
C ALA A 123 7.21 19.93 -1.39
N SER A 124 6.00 19.38 -1.47
CA SER A 124 5.29 18.88 -0.31
C SER A 124 5.77 17.49 0.11
N GLN A 125 6.09 17.35 1.38
CA GLN A 125 6.31 16.06 2.03
C GLN A 125 4.98 15.37 2.43
N TYR A 126 3.89 16.10 2.41
CA TYR A 126 2.54 15.59 2.63
C TYR A 126 1.92 15.28 1.27
N PRO A 127 1.57 14.21 0.98
CA PRO A 127 1.54 12.81 1.28
C PRO A 127 2.59 12.02 0.47
N ALA A 128 3.87 12.34 0.60
CA ALA A 128 4.94 11.69 -0.19
C ALA A 128 4.84 10.16 -0.18
N VAL A 129 4.43 9.60 0.97
CA VAL A 129 4.21 8.16 1.15
C VAL A 129 3.06 7.60 0.30
N LEU A 130 2.14 8.46 -0.16
CA LEU A 130 0.98 8.09 -0.98
C LEU A 130 1.19 8.44 -2.46
N SER A 131 2.38 8.93 -2.83
CA SER A 131 2.67 9.40 -4.18
C SER A 131 2.47 8.32 -5.25
N PHE A 132 2.75 7.05 -4.94
CA PHE A 132 2.50 5.95 -5.86
C PHE A 132 1.00 5.74 -6.16
N LEU A 133 0.10 6.04 -5.20
CA LEU A 133 -1.35 5.95 -5.39
C LEU A 133 -1.85 6.94 -6.45
N VAL A 134 -1.20 8.10 -6.55
CA VAL A 134 -1.53 9.15 -7.54
C VAL A 134 -0.65 9.08 -8.80
N GLY A 135 0.14 8.00 -8.94
CA GLY A 135 0.98 7.78 -10.11
C GLY A 135 2.28 8.57 -10.12
N LYS A 136 2.76 8.98 -8.97
CA LYS A 136 4.07 9.63 -8.81
C LYS A 136 4.98 8.72 -7.98
N GLY A 137 5.97 8.10 -8.64
CA GLY A 137 6.94 7.20 -8.01
C GLY A 137 6.63 5.72 -8.14
N ASN A 138 7.65 4.92 -7.92
CA ASN A 138 7.63 3.46 -7.97
C ASN A 138 7.97 2.92 -6.58
N LEU A 139 7.19 1.94 -6.08
CA LEU A 139 7.38 1.39 -4.73
C LEU A 139 8.79 0.85 -4.51
N ARG A 140 9.33 0.13 -5.50
CA ARG A 140 10.67 -0.47 -5.40
C ARG A 140 11.80 0.56 -5.51
N GLU A 141 11.55 1.69 -6.16
CA GLU A 141 12.52 2.79 -6.23
C GLU A 141 12.49 3.63 -4.94
N MET A 142 11.31 3.78 -4.33
CA MET A 142 11.11 4.59 -3.14
C MET A 142 11.53 3.89 -1.86
N PHE A 143 11.36 2.54 -1.77
CA PHE A 143 11.50 1.79 -0.54
C PHE A 143 12.42 0.58 -0.64
N ASN A 144 13.16 0.32 0.43
CA ASN A 144 13.65 -1.01 0.75
C ASN A 144 12.47 -1.78 1.35
N LEU A 145 12.04 -2.84 0.67
CA LEU A 145 10.82 -3.57 1.00
C LEU A 145 11.13 -4.88 1.74
N ARG A 146 10.31 -5.20 2.72
CA ARG A 146 10.37 -6.45 3.47
C ARG A 146 8.95 -6.99 3.69
N LYS A 147 8.73 -8.25 3.38
CA LYS A 147 7.47 -8.93 3.73
C LYS A 147 7.47 -9.22 5.23
N LEU A 148 6.34 -8.94 5.87
CA LEU A 148 6.08 -9.26 7.27
C LEU A 148 5.14 -10.46 7.35
N ASP A 149 5.16 -11.15 8.49
CA ASP A 149 4.24 -12.25 8.81
C ASP A 149 2.82 -11.69 9.03
N GLU A 150 1.89 -12.10 8.21
CA GLU A 150 0.52 -11.59 8.19
C GLU A 150 -0.23 -11.93 9.48
N LYS A 151 0.02 -13.09 10.08
CA LYS A 151 -0.61 -13.53 11.33
C LYS A 151 -0.15 -12.65 12.50
N ARG A 152 1.17 -12.38 12.59
CA ARG A 152 1.73 -11.46 13.60
C ARG A 152 1.24 -10.03 13.43
N MET A 153 0.91 -9.64 12.20
CA MET A 153 0.38 -8.33 11.89
C MET A 153 -1.15 -8.25 11.98
N ASN A 154 -1.81 -9.34 12.42
CA ASN A 154 -3.26 -9.46 12.54
C ASN A 154 -3.98 -9.03 11.25
N PHE A 155 -3.55 -9.62 10.14
CA PHE A 155 -4.10 -9.35 8.82
C PHE A 155 -4.35 -10.65 8.06
N GLU A 156 -5.60 -10.84 7.64
CA GLU A 156 -6.06 -11.98 6.87
C GLU A 156 -6.45 -11.58 5.45
N GLY A 157 -6.32 -12.50 4.51
CA GLY A 157 -6.71 -12.32 3.11
C GLY A 157 -5.75 -11.45 2.30
N GLY A 158 -4.45 -11.42 2.69
CA GLY A 158 -3.51 -10.64 1.92
C GLY A 158 -2.07 -10.72 2.41
N TYR A 159 -1.30 -9.70 2.08
CA TYR A 159 0.13 -9.59 2.38
C TYR A 159 0.41 -8.31 3.16
N VAL A 160 1.49 -8.33 3.95
CA VAL A 160 1.97 -7.15 4.66
C VAL A 160 3.38 -6.82 4.20
N LEU A 161 3.58 -5.61 3.67
CA LEU A 161 4.88 -5.08 3.29
C LEU A 161 5.29 -3.94 4.23
N GLU A 162 6.50 -4.04 4.76
CA GLU A 162 7.20 -2.93 5.38
C GLU A 162 8.08 -2.26 4.33
N GLY A 163 8.01 -0.94 4.24
CA GLY A 163 8.88 -0.11 3.41
C GLY A 163 9.67 0.86 4.26
N THR A 164 11.00 0.83 4.14
CA THR A 164 11.89 1.87 4.67
C THR A 164 12.34 2.76 3.51
N PRO A 165 12.22 4.09 3.60
CA PRO A 165 12.56 4.97 2.49
C PRO A 165 14.04 4.81 2.11
N LYS A 166 14.32 4.71 0.81
CA LYS A 166 15.70 4.65 0.28
C LYS A 166 16.41 6.00 0.38
N GLN A 167 15.64 7.09 0.24
CA GLN A 167 16.13 8.44 0.45
C GLN A 167 15.58 8.95 1.78
N ALA A 168 16.45 9.51 2.61
CA ALA A 168 16.05 10.07 3.90
C ALA A 168 15.01 11.16 3.71
N THR A 169 13.96 11.13 4.51
CA THR A 169 12.89 12.13 4.54
C THR A 169 12.53 12.44 5.99
N SER A 170 12.17 13.68 6.27
CA SER A 170 11.64 14.07 7.59
C SER A 170 10.18 13.67 7.79
N ALA A 171 9.47 13.29 6.71
CA ALA A 171 8.03 13.00 6.76
C ALA A 171 7.71 11.65 7.43
N TYR A 172 8.58 10.65 7.26
CA TYR A 172 8.38 9.31 7.83
C TYR A 172 9.66 8.50 7.83
N THR A 173 9.76 7.54 8.74
CA THR A 173 10.87 6.59 8.83
C THR A 173 10.49 5.21 8.32
N LYS A 174 9.19 4.90 8.31
CA LYS A 174 8.68 3.58 7.95
C LYS A 174 7.22 3.67 7.46
N VAL A 175 6.89 2.79 6.54
CA VAL A 175 5.52 2.55 6.06
C VAL A 175 5.21 1.08 6.16
N ILE A 176 4.00 0.72 6.59
CA ILE A 176 3.51 -0.66 6.53
C ILE A 176 2.24 -0.65 5.69
N MET A 177 2.25 -1.44 4.62
CA MET A 177 1.16 -1.59 3.68
C MET A 177 0.50 -2.95 3.85
N TYR A 178 -0.80 -2.97 4.07
CA TYR A 178 -1.64 -4.16 4.14
C TYR A 178 -2.37 -4.31 2.81
N ILE A 179 -2.05 -5.34 2.09
CA ILE A 179 -2.35 -5.51 0.66
C ILE A 179 -3.29 -6.69 0.49
N ASP A 180 -4.39 -6.47 -0.20
CA ASP A 180 -5.34 -7.52 -0.57
C ASP A 180 -4.69 -8.55 -1.51
N ALA A 181 -4.85 -9.84 -1.23
CA ALA A 181 -4.21 -10.91 -2.00
C ALA A 181 -4.72 -11.00 -3.44
N ASP A 182 -6.00 -10.75 -3.66
CA ASP A 182 -6.64 -10.96 -4.95
C ASP A 182 -6.46 -9.74 -5.86
N THR A 183 -6.69 -8.55 -5.32
CA THR A 183 -6.73 -7.30 -6.09
C THR A 183 -5.42 -6.54 -6.08
N ALA A 184 -4.49 -6.85 -5.17
CA ALA A 184 -3.28 -6.08 -4.89
C ALA A 184 -3.53 -4.63 -4.42
N GLN A 185 -4.74 -4.30 -3.99
CA GLN A 185 -5.05 -2.99 -3.42
C GLN A 185 -4.49 -2.84 -2.01
N VAL A 186 -4.02 -1.66 -1.68
CA VAL A 186 -3.67 -1.31 -0.30
C VAL A 186 -4.96 -1.06 0.49
N ARG A 187 -5.26 -1.96 1.44
CA ARG A 187 -6.44 -1.86 2.32
C ARG A 187 -6.16 -1.03 3.56
N ARG A 188 -4.92 -1.08 4.07
CA ARG A 188 -4.47 -0.24 5.19
C ARG A 188 -3.08 0.26 4.91
N MET A 189 -2.78 1.44 5.43
CA MET A 189 -1.44 2.02 5.38
C MET A 189 -1.12 2.63 6.74
N LEU A 190 -0.05 2.16 7.37
CA LEU A 190 0.50 2.71 8.60
C LEU A 190 1.77 3.47 8.27
N VAL A 191 1.79 4.74 8.59
CA VAL A 191 2.96 5.64 8.45
C VAL A 191 3.53 5.91 9.84
N ILE A 192 4.83 5.75 10.00
CA ILE A 192 5.54 6.00 11.26
C ILE A 192 6.57 7.09 11.01
N ASP A 193 6.52 8.17 11.78
CA ASP A 193 7.46 9.27 11.69
C ASP A 193 8.70 9.11 12.62
N ALA A 194 9.59 10.09 12.60
CA ALA A 194 10.81 10.08 13.41
C ALA A 194 10.53 10.17 14.93
N GLN A 195 9.39 10.74 15.32
CA GLN A 195 8.92 10.82 16.70
C GLN A 195 8.16 9.58 17.15
N ARG A 196 8.11 8.55 16.29
CA ARG A 196 7.34 7.29 16.46
C ARG A 196 5.82 7.50 16.52
N ASN A 197 5.30 8.65 16.10
CA ASN A 197 3.88 8.79 15.90
C ASN A 197 3.41 7.83 14.80
N ARG A 198 2.21 7.31 14.94
CA ARG A 198 1.64 6.32 14.04
C ARG A 198 0.38 6.87 13.39
N ASN A 199 0.36 6.91 12.09
CA ASN A 199 -0.78 7.35 11.31
C ASN A 199 -1.32 6.20 10.48
N LEU A 200 -2.40 5.56 10.95
CA LEU A 200 -3.02 4.43 10.29
C LEU A 200 -4.23 4.90 9.48
N PHE A 201 -4.20 4.61 8.19
CA PHE A 201 -5.33 4.75 7.27
C PHE A 201 -5.90 3.37 6.96
N THR A 202 -7.22 3.24 7.01
CA THR A 202 -7.96 2.06 6.54
C THR A 202 -8.90 2.51 5.43
N PHE A 203 -8.83 1.86 4.27
CA PHE A 203 -9.66 2.16 3.10
C PHE A 203 -10.77 1.13 2.96
N SER A 204 -11.98 1.59 2.70
CA SER A 204 -13.16 0.75 2.50
C SER A 204 -13.97 1.21 1.30
N ASN A 205 -14.75 0.28 0.72
CA ASN A 205 -15.63 0.52 -0.42
C ASN A 205 -14.90 1.19 -1.61
N PRO A 206 -13.75 0.64 -2.06
CA PRO A 206 -13.01 1.24 -3.16
C PRO A 206 -13.78 1.11 -4.48
N THR A 207 -13.75 2.16 -5.28
CA THR A 207 -14.14 2.13 -6.69
C THR A 207 -12.99 2.64 -7.54
N VAL A 208 -12.76 1.98 -8.67
CA VAL A 208 -11.64 2.30 -9.57
C VAL A 208 -12.14 2.59 -10.98
N ASN A 209 -11.44 3.46 -11.68
CA ASN A 209 -11.68 3.80 -13.08
C ASN A 209 -13.10 4.34 -13.38
N VAL A 210 -13.75 4.93 -12.37
CA VAL A 210 -15.01 5.65 -12.55
C VAL A 210 -14.76 7.11 -12.91
N ALA A 211 -15.66 7.72 -13.66
CA ALA A 211 -15.56 9.15 -14.01
C ALA A 211 -15.64 10.03 -12.75
N VAL A 212 -14.74 11.01 -12.65
CA VAL A 212 -14.70 11.98 -11.55
C VAL A 212 -14.79 13.40 -12.14
N PRO A 213 -15.74 14.24 -11.68
CA PRO A 213 -15.82 15.62 -12.12
C PRO A 213 -14.55 16.41 -11.79
N ALA A 214 -14.10 17.27 -12.70
CA ALA A 214 -12.89 18.08 -12.48
C ALA A 214 -12.99 18.98 -11.24
N ALA A 215 -14.18 19.47 -10.93
CA ALA A 215 -14.47 20.28 -9.74
C ALA A 215 -14.16 19.54 -8.41
N THR A 216 -14.07 18.21 -8.42
CA THR A 216 -13.66 17.42 -7.24
C THR A 216 -12.27 17.82 -6.76
N PHE A 217 -11.40 18.26 -7.65
CA PHE A 217 -10.01 18.62 -7.37
C PHE A 217 -9.78 20.14 -7.26
N ALA A 218 -10.84 20.90 -7.14
CA ALA A 218 -10.82 22.33 -6.84
C ALA A 218 -11.22 22.56 -5.37
N PHE A 219 -10.63 23.57 -4.76
CA PHE A 219 -11.00 24.02 -3.41
C PHE A 219 -11.00 25.54 -3.36
N THR A 220 -12.10 26.09 -2.85
CA THR A 220 -12.22 27.51 -2.54
C THR A 220 -12.26 27.66 -1.04
N ALA A 221 -11.34 28.44 -0.49
CA ALA A 221 -11.28 28.71 0.94
C ALA A 221 -12.55 29.47 1.40
N PRO A 222 -13.13 29.10 2.55
CA PRO A 222 -14.22 29.87 3.15
C PRO A 222 -13.81 31.33 3.43
N PRO A 223 -14.75 32.25 3.46
CA PRO A 223 -14.46 33.65 3.85
C PRO A 223 -13.74 33.72 5.20
N GLY A 224 -12.78 34.63 5.34
CA GLY A 224 -11.99 34.80 6.57
C GLY A 224 -10.87 33.79 6.79
N THR A 225 -10.63 32.87 5.82
CA THR A 225 -9.52 31.93 5.89
C THR A 225 -8.20 32.62 5.57
N GLN A 226 -7.19 32.41 6.43
CA GLN A 226 -5.82 32.86 6.18
C GLN A 226 -5.14 31.93 5.15
N VAL A 227 -4.55 32.51 4.11
CA VAL A 227 -3.79 31.76 3.10
C VAL A 227 -2.30 31.96 3.33
N VAL A 228 -1.58 30.86 3.52
CA VAL A 228 -0.12 30.82 3.71
C VAL A 228 0.53 30.15 2.50
N ARG A 229 1.56 30.78 1.95
CA ARG A 229 2.39 30.25 0.86
C ARG A 229 3.83 30.25 1.36
N PRO A 230 4.37 29.06 1.79
CA PRO A 230 5.74 28.92 2.28
C PRO A 230 6.78 29.04 1.17
#